data_bbd1753e34c67a58f8315170c2a6fb42
#
_entry.id   bbd1753e34c67a58f8315170c2a6fb42
#
_cell.length_a   1.000
_cell.length_b   1.000
_cell.length_c   1.000
_cell.angle_alpha   90.00
_cell.angle_beta   90.00
_cell.angle_gamma   90.00
#
_symmetry.space_group_name_H-M   'P 1'
#
loop_
_entity.id
_entity.type
_entity.pdbx_description
1 polymer ?
#
loop_
_entity_poly.entity_id
_entity_poly.type
_entity_poly.pdbx_seq_one_letter_code
_entity_poly.pdbx_strand_id
1 'polypeptide(L)'
;MPPSLAASHRARPRGRAAAASLTAGTIALTLLLSGIPYAARPAAGADTAGRYATLSTKAARTVADREIHAAQLRDYLTFIASDELEGRDTPSRGLDIAARYIASHLSRWGAKPAGDDGTFFQKMTLVRRGIDTEKSTASLGGKTLRYGEDFVIASGRTAVESAPLVFAGHGWVVKSKNIDPYQGVDVKGKLILVTSSAFGTPPGIRRNELPRNGQGSDWMMPEQYAAKNGALGVVRLTTDADAFRQTAGFMTRRNQGFVPVKAGDAAAAAPSGAAEAQPVSVSVAPTVLDALFAGESLTPDAVRAAAQSADVKGFALSDAKRLSVSPVVSEEKATTQNVVAIVEGSDPVLKNEYVALGAHYDHVGTTNSPGPDGDRIFNGADDDGSGTVALMAIAEALARNPKERPKRSVLFVWHCGEEHGLWGSEYFTDNPTVPLKNIVTQINLDMIGRSRKEGDTNPRNANLSGPNGIFVIGSKMLSTQLGELTAKTNREYLNVDFDYRYDDPNDPNRFYYRSDHYNYAKKGIPIVFFFDGVHEDYHRQGDEVDKIDFDKMTKVTRTVLLTTVEVANLPSRPVVDGKSN
;
A
#
# COMPACT_ATOMS: atom_id res chain seq x y z
N MET A 1 -12.66 -58.37 -7.32
CA MET A 1 -11.85 -59.48 -7.88
C MET A 1 -10.95 -58.89 -8.94
N PRO A 2 -9.61 -59.04 -8.80
CA PRO A 2 -8.66 -58.64 -9.84
C PRO A 2 -8.37 -59.79 -10.80
N PRO A 3 -7.57 -59.54 -11.85
CA PRO A 3 -6.24 -60.12 -11.78
C PRO A 3 -5.08 -59.17 -12.16
N SER A 4 -4.07 -59.38 -11.43
CA SER A 4 -2.66 -59.31 -11.47
C SER A 4 -1.98 -60.01 -12.67
N LEU A 5 -0.78 -59.55 -13.00
CA LEU A 5 0.39 -60.28 -13.51
C LEU A 5 1.42 -59.23 -13.97
N ALA A 6 2.57 -59.15 -13.52
CA ALA A 6 3.70 -59.96 -13.07
C ALA A 6 4.96 -59.45 -13.80
N ALA A 7 6.00 -59.33 -13.02
CA ALA A 7 7.33 -58.82 -13.31
C ALA A 7 8.14 -59.64 -14.32
N SER A 8 9.15 -59.03 -14.95
CA SER A 8 10.36 -59.71 -15.37
C SER A 8 11.63 -58.89 -15.14
N HIS A 9 12.47 -59.44 -14.30
CA HIS A 9 13.89 -59.08 -14.13
C HIS A 9 14.70 -59.39 -15.36
N ARG A 10 15.68 -58.58 -15.66
CA ARG A 10 16.99 -59.07 -16.17
C ARG A 10 18.16 -58.17 -15.72
N ALA A 11 19.25 -58.87 -15.44
CA ALA A 11 20.40 -58.51 -14.66
C ALA A 11 21.52 -57.80 -15.45
N ARG A 12 22.47 -57.26 -14.67
CA ARG A 12 23.73 -56.57 -15.01
C ARG A 12 24.74 -57.47 -15.79
N PRO A 13 25.83 -56.86 -16.33
CA PRO A 13 27.12 -57.18 -15.75
C PRO A 13 28.01 -55.98 -15.36
N ARG A 14 28.91 -56.27 -14.41
CA ARG A 14 29.98 -55.44 -13.86
C ARG A 14 31.17 -55.35 -14.81
N GLY A 15 31.84 -54.20 -14.87
CA GLY A 15 33.13 -54.01 -15.50
C GLY A 15 34.01 -53.04 -14.71
N ARG A 16 35.24 -53.39 -14.52
CA ARG A 16 36.27 -53.00 -13.56
C ARG A 16 36.77 -51.56 -13.66
N ALA A 17 37.30 -51.13 -12.50
CA ALA A 17 38.02 -49.90 -12.21
C ALA A 17 39.32 -49.71 -13.00
N ALA A 18 39.63 -48.45 -13.32
CA ALA A 18 41.00 -47.95 -13.47
C ALA A 18 41.08 -46.59 -12.82
N ALA A 19 41.98 -46.48 -11.83
CA ALA A 19 42.33 -45.27 -11.13
C ALA A 19 43.29 -44.45 -12.01
N ALA A 20 42.96 -43.16 -12.15
CA ALA A 20 43.96 -42.17 -12.60
C ALA A 20 43.78 -40.92 -11.73
N SER A 21 44.78 -40.63 -10.94
CA SER A 21 44.95 -39.40 -10.17
C SER A 21 45.18 -38.23 -11.15
N LEU A 22 44.42 -37.16 -10.96
CA LEU A 22 44.78 -35.85 -11.51
C LEU A 22 44.45 -34.74 -10.49
N THR A 23 45.48 -33.95 -10.30
CA THR A 23 45.67 -32.77 -9.47
C THR A 23 44.52 -31.77 -9.49
N ALA A 24 44.23 -31.26 -8.30
CA ALA A 24 43.33 -30.14 -8.07
C ALA A 24 43.81 -28.85 -8.75
N GLY A 25 43.07 -28.40 -9.73
CA GLY A 25 43.14 -27.04 -10.25
C GLY A 25 41.87 -26.31 -9.90
N THR A 26 41.92 -25.40 -8.94
CA THR A 26 40.84 -24.53 -8.54
C THR A 26 40.55 -23.53 -9.67
N ILE A 27 39.55 -23.76 -10.48
CA ILE A 27 39.04 -22.76 -11.42
C ILE A 27 37.87 -22.07 -10.68
N ALA A 28 38.12 -20.85 -10.21
CA ALA A 28 37.10 -19.94 -9.75
C ALA A 28 36.26 -19.49 -10.98
N LEU A 29 35.10 -20.05 -11.15
CA LEU A 29 34.12 -19.62 -12.17
C LEU A 29 33.40 -18.40 -11.61
N THR A 30 33.92 -17.21 -11.90
CA THR A 30 33.20 -15.94 -11.67
C THR A 30 32.05 -15.86 -12.67
N LEU A 31 30.84 -16.17 -12.22
CA LEU A 31 29.62 -15.89 -12.97
C LEU A 31 29.43 -14.37 -13.01
N LEU A 32 29.96 -13.74 -14.03
CA LEU A 32 29.54 -12.42 -14.47
C LEU A 32 28.11 -12.55 -14.99
N LEU A 33 27.13 -12.26 -14.16
CA LEU A 33 25.78 -11.90 -14.59
C LEU A 33 25.90 -10.57 -15.35
N SER A 34 26.26 -10.66 -16.64
CA SER A 34 26.09 -9.56 -17.57
C SER A 34 24.57 -9.37 -17.77
N GLY A 35 23.99 -8.45 -17.00
CA GLY A 35 22.72 -7.87 -17.36
C GLY A 35 22.85 -7.33 -18.79
N ILE A 36 22.12 -7.92 -19.73
CA ILE A 36 22.00 -7.37 -21.08
C ILE A 36 21.35 -5.99 -20.87
N PRO A 37 22.07 -4.87 -21.08
CA PRO A 37 21.40 -3.58 -21.07
C PRO A 37 20.40 -3.61 -22.24
N TYR A 38 19.13 -3.40 -21.93
CA TYR A 38 18.14 -3.09 -22.94
C TYR A 38 18.64 -1.79 -23.61
N ALA A 39 19.32 -1.97 -24.74
CA ALA A 39 19.88 -0.85 -25.48
C ALA A 39 18.71 0.01 -25.93
N ALA A 40 18.47 1.10 -25.24
CA ALA A 40 17.61 2.15 -25.72
C ALA A 40 18.16 2.55 -27.10
N ARG A 41 17.34 2.39 -28.14
CA ARG A 41 17.64 3.00 -29.44
C ARG A 41 17.97 4.46 -29.16
N PRO A 42 19.09 5.01 -29.66
CA PRO A 42 19.40 6.40 -29.42
C PRO A 42 18.21 7.21 -29.90
N ALA A 43 17.61 7.98 -28.99
CA ALA A 43 16.59 8.95 -29.35
C ALA A 43 17.26 9.91 -30.34
N ALA A 44 16.84 9.82 -31.60
CA ALA A 44 17.21 10.83 -32.58
C ALA A 44 16.66 12.15 -32.06
N GLY A 45 17.52 12.96 -31.49
CA GLY A 45 17.24 14.36 -31.11
C GLY A 45 17.05 15.19 -32.38
N ALA A 46 15.99 14.90 -33.14
CA ALA A 46 15.49 15.79 -34.16
C ALA A 46 14.48 16.72 -33.49
N ASP A 47 14.71 18.02 -33.64
CA ASP A 47 13.75 19.04 -33.28
C ASP A 47 12.38 18.71 -33.90
N THR A 48 11.42 18.26 -33.06
CA THR A 48 10.10 17.80 -33.50
C THR A 48 9.09 18.94 -33.64
N ALA A 49 9.56 20.18 -33.53
CA ALA A 49 8.72 21.35 -33.76
C ALA A 49 8.09 21.28 -35.17
N GLY A 50 6.76 21.12 -35.20
CA GLY A 50 6.00 21.07 -36.45
C GLY A 50 5.83 19.64 -37.05
N ARG A 51 6.24 18.58 -36.38
CA ARG A 51 6.09 17.21 -36.87
C ARG A 51 4.64 16.72 -36.91
N TYR A 52 3.80 17.20 -35.98
CA TYR A 52 2.40 16.79 -35.86
C TYR A 52 1.47 17.97 -36.05
N ALA A 53 0.35 17.76 -36.75
CA ALA A 53 -0.78 18.67 -36.74
C ALA A 53 -1.53 18.59 -35.39
N THR A 54 -2.28 19.62 -35.04
CA THR A 54 -3.11 19.63 -33.85
C THR A 54 -4.29 18.65 -34.00
N LEU A 55 -4.43 17.72 -33.09
CA LEU A 55 -5.57 16.81 -33.02
C LEU A 55 -6.82 17.60 -32.59
N SER A 56 -7.71 17.87 -33.55
CA SER A 56 -8.96 18.58 -33.26
C SER A 56 -9.96 17.69 -32.51
N THR A 57 -10.94 18.30 -31.84
CA THR A 57 -12.04 17.58 -31.18
C THR A 57 -12.73 16.59 -32.11
N LYS A 58 -13.04 16.99 -33.34
CA LYS A 58 -13.66 16.12 -34.35
C LYS A 58 -12.77 14.92 -34.70
N ALA A 59 -11.49 15.13 -34.90
CA ALA A 59 -10.52 14.08 -35.19
C ALA A 59 -10.34 13.16 -33.97
N ALA A 60 -10.32 13.72 -32.75
CA ALA A 60 -10.23 12.97 -31.50
C ALA A 60 -11.42 12.00 -31.30
N ARG A 61 -12.65 12.43 -31.64
CA ARG A 61 -13.82 11.52 -31.66
C ARG A 61 -13.60 10.34 -32.58
N THR A 62 -13.15 10.59 -33.80
CA THR A 62 -12.86 9.54 -34.78
C THR A 62 -11.76 8.59 -34.29
N VAL A 63 -10.72 9.12 -33.63
CA VAL A 63 -9.65 8.32 -33.02
C VAL A 63 -10.21 7.47 -31.88
N ALA A 64 -10.99 8.05 -30.96
CA ALA A 64 -11.60 7.34 -29.86
C ALA A 64 -12.51 6.17 -30.35
N ASP A 65 -13.37 6.45 -31.32
CA ASP A 65 -14.30 5.46 -31.86
C ASP A 65 -13.60 4.32 -32.59
N ARG A 66 -12.47 4.62 -33.25
CA ARG A 66 -11.72 3.65 -34.04
C ARG A 66 -10.72 2.84 -33.22
N GLU A 67 -10.08 3.45 -32.21
CA GLU A 67 -8.93 2.84 -31.53
C GLU A 67 -9.28 2.28 -30.15
N ILE A 68 -10.41 2.65 -29.54
CA ILE A 68 -10.78 2.17 -28.20
C ILE A 68 -12.00 1.26 -28.30
N HIS A 69 -11.82 -0.02 -27.98
CA HIS A 69 -12.84 -1.07 -28.14
C HIS A 69 -12.94 -1.96 -26.92
N ALA A 70 -14.13 -2.48 -26.65
CA ALA A 70 -14.39 -3.44 -25.57
C ALA A 70 -13.48 -4.68 -25.65
N ALA A 71 -13.23 -5.21 -26.84
CA ALA A 71 -12.35 -6.36 -27.03
C ALA A 71 -10.89 -6.04 -26.63
N GLN A 72 -10.36 -4.89 -27.04
CA GLN A 72 -9.02 -4.44 -26.68
C GLN A 72 -8.86 -4.26 -25.16
N LEU A 73 -9.85 -3.61 -24.52
CA LEU A 73 -9.85 -3.42 -23.06
C LEU A 73 -9.91 -4.77 -22.35
N ARG A 74 -10.71 -5.71 -22.84
CA ARG A 74 -10.79 -7.07 -22.31
C ARG A 74 -9.45 -7.81 -22.45
N ASP A 75 -8.79 -7.72 -23.59
CA ASP A 75 -7.50 -8.39 -23.82
C ASP A 75 -6.43 -7.91 -22.84
N TYR A 76 -6.34 -6.59 -22.63
CA TYR A 76 -5.41 -6.03 -21.63
C TYR A 76 -5.77 -6.42 -20.22
N LEU A 77 -7.06 -6.36 -19.87
CA LEU A 77 -7.53 -6.64 -18.52
C LEU A 77 -7.37 -8.12 -18.17
N THR A 78 -7.59 -9.02 -19.12
CA THR A 78 -7.37 -10.47 -18.93
C THR A 78 -5.94 -10.76 -18.49
N PHE A 79 -4.96 -9.99 -18.96
CA PHE A 79 -3.59 -10.13 -18.47
C PHE A 79 -3.38 -9.44 -17.12
N ILE A 80 -3.81 -8.18 -16.99
CA ILE A 80 -3.57 -7.36 -15.78
C ILE A 80 -4.26 -7.95 -14.54
N ALA A 81 -5.43 -8.55 -14.71
CA ALA A 81 -6.18 -9.18 -13.62
C ALA A 81 -6.10 -10.72 -13.64
N SER A 82 -5.01 -11.28 -14.20
CA SER A 82 -4.81 -12.73 -14.21
C SER A 82 -4.21 -13.25 -12.90
N ASP A 83 -4.48 -14.52 -12.59
CA ASP A 83 -3.96 -15.22 -11.41
C ASP A 83 -2.43 -15.25 -11.37
N GLU A 84 -1.77 -15.26 -12.52
CA GLU A 84 -0.31 -15.26 -12.64
C GLU A 84 0.34 -14.01 -12.07
N LEU A 85 -0.42 -12.93 -11.91
CA LEU A 85 0.04 -11.70 -11.28
C LEU A 85 -0.19 -11.66 -9.77
N GLU A 86 -0.79 -12.72 -9.18
CA GLU A 86 -0.95 -12.89 -7.73
C GLU A 86 -1.53 -11.63 -7.04
N GLY A 87 -2.48 -10.94 -7.71
CA GLY A 87 -3.15 -9.75 -7.19
C GLY A 87 -2.27 -8.51 -7.05
N ARG A 88 -1.12 -8.45 -7.70
CA ARG A 88 -0.28 -7.25 -7.91
C ARG A 88 0.03 -6.42 -6.66
N ASP A 89 0.18 -7.05 -5.49
CA ASP A 89 0.50 -6.32 -4.24
C ASP A 89 1.82 -5.51 -4.34
N THR A 90 1.92 -4.44 -3.58
CA THR A 90 3.12 -3.58 -3.53
C THR A 90 3.95 -3.84 -2.26
N PRO A 91 5.21 -4.34 -2.37
CA PRO A 91 5.89 -4.79 -3.57
C PRO A 91 5.65 -6.29 -3.85
N SER A 92 5.53 -6.67 -5.10
CA SER A 92 5.45 -8.08 -5.49
C SER A 92 6.04 -8.35 -6.88
N ARG A 93 6.27 -9.64 -7.16
CA ARG A 93 6.66 -10.08 -8.50
C ARG A 93 5.55 -9.83 -9.52
N GLY A 94 4.28 -10.02 -9.13
CA GLY A 94 3.12 -9.76 -10.00
C GLY A 94 3.06 -8.30 -10.43
N LEU A 95 3.26 -7.37 -9.50
CA LEU A 95 3.35 -5.94 -9.78
C LEU A 95 4.49 -5.61 -10.76
N ASP A 96 5.68 -6.20 -10.56
CA ASP A 96 6.82 -5.99 -11.46
C ASP A 96 6.55 -6.49 -12.88
N ILE A 97 5.82 -7.60 -13.03
CA ILE A 97 5.41 -8.14 -14.33
C ILE A 97 4.40 -7.20 -14.99
N ALA A 98 3.40 -6.72 -14.25
CA ALA A 98 2.43 -5.74 -14.73
C ALA A 98 3.12 -4.44 -15.21
N ALA A 99 4.07 -3.90 -14.43
CA ALA A 99 4.86 -2.74 -14.82
C ALA A 99 5.62 -2.94 -16.14
N ARG A 100 6.24 -4.11 -16.31
CA ARG A 100 6.97 -4.46 -17.54
C ARG A 100 6.03 -4.67 -18.74
N TYR A 101 4.86 -5.23 -18.51
CA TYR A 101 3.82 -5.38 -19.53
C TYR A 101 3.39 -4.00 -20.05
N ILE A 102 3.01 -3.09 -19.17
CA ILE A 102 2.64 -1.71 -19.50
C ILE A 102 3.78 -1.03 -20.27
N ALA A 103 5.01 -1.04 -19.73
CA ALA A 103 6.17 -0.42 -20.34
C ALA A 103 6.51 -0.98 -21.73
N SER A 104 6.35 -2.28 -21.95
CA SER A 104 6.60 -2.92 -23.25
C SER A 104 5.61 -2.47 -24.32
N HIS A 105 4.34 -2.30 -23.94
CA HIS A 105 3.31 -1.76 -24.81
C HIS A 105 3.57 -0.28 -25.14
N LEU A 106 3.88 0.55 -24.15
CA LEU A 106 4.23 1.94 -24.34
C LEU A 106 5.40 2.13 -25.31
N SER A 107 6.45 1.33 -25.13
CA SER A 107 7.61 1.31 -26.03
C SER A 107 7.22 0.92 -27.47
N ARG A 108 6.40 -0.12 -27.62
CA ARG A 108 5.90 -0.60 -28.93
C ARG A 108 5.04 0.45 -29.63
N TRP A 109 4.24 1.21 -28.90
CA TRP A 109 3.40 2.28 -29.45
C TRP A 109 4.18 3.56 -29.75
N GLY A 110 5.41 3.69 -29.26
CA GLY A 110 6.27 4.85 -29.49
C GLY A 110 6.01 6.01 -28.52
N ALA A 111 5.43 5.73 -27.35
CA ALA A 111 5.41 6.69 -26.24
C ALA A 111 6.84 6.93 -25.73
N LYS A 112 7.12 8.14 -25.24
CA LYS A 112 8.43 8.48 -24.68
C LYS A 112 8.50 8.02 -23.23
N PRO A 113 9.60 7.34 -22.81
CA PRO A 113 9.84 7.07 -21.41
C PRO A 113 10.01 8.40 -20.64
N ALA A 114 9.41 8.46 -19.44
CA ALA A 114 9.46 9.64 -18.59
C ALA A 114 9.70 9.30 -17.11
N GLY A 115 10.20 8.10 -16.83
CA GLY A 115 10.70 7.71 -15.51
C GLY A 115 12.18 8.06 -15.32
N ASP A 116 12.81 7.43 -14.34
CA ASP A 116 14.20 7.65 -14.01
C ASP A 116 15.14 7.14 -15.10
N ASP A 117 16.26 7.80 -15.29
CA ASP A 117 17.35 7.40 -16.19
C ASP A 117 16.91 7.11 -17.64
N GLY A 118 15.87 7.80 -18.11
CA GLY A 118 15.32 7.62 -19.47
C GLY A 118 14.57 6.32 -19.67
N THR A 119 14.13 5.67 -18.59
CA THR A 119 13.26 4.50 -18.59
C THR A 119 11.79 4.89 -18.40
N PHE A 120 10.88 3.92 -18.45
CA PHE A 120 9.47 4.12 -18.07
C PHE A 120 9.26 4.04 -16.56
N PHE A 121 10.27 3.71 -15.76
CA PHE A 121 10.11 3.41 -14.34
C PHE A 121 10.62 4.56 -13.48
N GLN A 122 9.75 5.11 -12.62
CA GLN A 122 10.15 5.94 -11.50
C GLN A 122 10.25 5.05 -10.27
N LYS A 123 11.47 4.81 -9.80
CA LYS A 123 11.76 3.85 -8.74
C LYS A 123 11.57 4.47 -7.36
N MET A 124 10.96 3.72 -6.47
CA MET A 124 10.74 4.06 -5.08
C MET A 124 11.34 2.98 -4.18
N THR A 125 12.13 3.37 -3.18
CA THR A 125 12.66 2.45 -2.18
C THR A 125 11.66 2.27 -1.06
N LEU A 126 11.37 1.02 -0.74
CA LEU A 126 10.60 0.61 0.41
C LEU A 126 11.52 0.01 1.47
N VAL A 127 11.16 0.18 2.73
CA VAL A 127 11.86 -0.43 3.85
C VAL A 127 10.87 -1.15 4.76
N ARG A 128 11.23 -2.36 5.15
CA ARG A 128 10.55 -3.12 6.19
C ARG A 128 11.47 -3.22 7.38
N ARG A 129 11.00 -2.69 8.52
CA ARG A 129 11.73 -2.78 9.79
C ARG A 129 10.90 -3.60 10.76
N GLY A 130 11.47 -4.66 11.25
CA GLY A 130 10.78 -5.57 12.16
C GLY A 130 11.71 -6.14 13.22
N ILE A 131 11.12 -6.82 14.20
CA ILE A 131 11.86 -7.61 15.17
C ILE A 131 12.30 -8.92 14.50
N ASP A 132 13.60 -9.19 14.50
CA ASP A 132 14.15 -10.49 14.09
C ASP A 132 13.78 -11.52 15.17
N THR A 133 12.83 -12.36 14.86
CA THR A 133 12.25 -13.32 15.82
C THR A 133 13.19 -14.47 16.17
N GLU A 134 14.18 -14.75 15.32
CA GLU A 134 15.18 -15.81 15.53
C GLU A 134 16.35 -15.35 16.41
N LYS A 135 16.71 -14.05 16.28
CA LYS A 135 17.84 -13.48 17.00
C LYS A 135 17.45 -12.73 18.27
N SER A 136 16.18 -12.33 18.40
CA SER A 136 15.71 -11.65 19.60
C SER A 136 15.52 -12.65 20.74
N THR A 137 16.01 -12.31 21.93
CA THR A 137 16.01 -13.20 23.08
C THR A 137 15.38 -12.56 24.30
N ALA A 138 14.84 -13.40 25.20
CA ALA A 138 14.45 -12.98 26.54
C ALA A 138 14.75 -14.09 27.55
N SER A 139 14.96 -13.72 28.83
CA SER A 139 15.13 -14.68 29.92
C SER A 139 14.55 -14.15 31.23
N LEU A 140 13.96 -15.03 32.03
CA LEU A 140 13.43 -14.74 33.34
C LEU A 140 14.24 -15.51 34.40
N GLY A 141 14.92 -14.77 35.30
CA GLY A 141 15.76 -15.40 36.35
C GLY A 141 16.86 -16.29 35.75
N GLY A 142 17.40 -15.97 34.58
CA GLY A 142 18.39 -16.75 33.84
C GLY A 142 17.81 -17.91 32.99
N LYS A 143 16.51 -18.21 33.09
CA LYS A 143 15.85 -19.21 32.23
C LYS A 143 15.46 -18.56 30.91
N THR A 144 15.94 -19.12 29.80
CA THR A 144 15.60 -18.64 28.43
C THR A 144 14.10 -18.86 28.14
N LEU A 145 13.49 -17.84 27.53
CA LEU A 145 12.12 -17.84 27.02
C LEU A 145 12.14 -18.06 25.50
N ARG A 146 11.10 -18.71 24.96
CA ARG A 146 10.95 -19.00 23.52
C ARG A 146 10.11 -17.93 22.85
N TYR A 147 10.66 -17.33 21.78
CA TYR A 147 9.92 -16.32 20.99
C TYR A 147 8.68 -16.94 20.35
N GLY A 148 7.55 -16.23 20.41
CA GLY A 148 6.27 -16.70 19.86
C GLY A 148 5.49 -17.64 20.75
N GLU A 149 6.14 -18.34 21.71
CA GLU A 149 5.50 -19.26 22.66
C GLU A 149 5.42 -18.68 24.08
N ASP A 150 6.52 -18.10 24.55
CA ASP A 150 6.62 -17.55 25.90
C ASP A 150 6.56 -16.02 25.90
N PHE A 151 7.08 -15.38 24.85
CA PHE A 151 7.07 -13.93 24.69
C PHE A 151 7.05 -13.47 23.23
N VAL A 152 6.63 -12.22 23.01
CA VAL A 152 6.80 -11.47 21.74
C VAL A 152 7.17 -10.04 22.05
N ILE A 153 8.02 -9.42 21.21
CA ILE A 153 8.42 -8.03 21.31
C ILE A 153 7.53 -7.18 20.38
N ALA A 154 6.84 -6.21 20.95
CA ALA A 154 5.97 -5.30 20.19
C ALA A 154 6.72 -4.08 19.65
N SER A 155 7.71 -3.57 20.40
CA SER A 155 8.52 -2.42 20.03
C SER A 155 9.74 -2.28 20.95
N GLY A 156 10.64 -1.37 20.57
CA GLY A 156 11.88 -1.08 21.28
C GLY A 156 13.10 -1.70 20.62
N ARG A 157 14.25 -1.04 20.79
CA ARG A 157 15.52 -1.44 20.18
C ARG A 157 16.64 -1.61 21.22
N THR A 158 16.41 -1.14 22.44
CA THR A 158 17.41 -1.17 23.50
C THR A 158 17.30 -2.48 24.27
N ALA A 159 18.41 -3.18 24.37
CA ALA A 159 18.50 -4.37 25.21
C ALA A 159 18.37 -3.98 26.69
N VAL A 160 17.70 -4.81 27.43
CA VAL A 160 17.49 -4.70 28.87
C VAL A 160 18.06 -5.94 29.54
N GLU A 161 19.02 -5.77 30.43
CA GLU A 161 19.68 -6.87 31.09
C GLU A 161 19.30 -6.92 32.57
N SER A 162 18.85 -8.07 33.02
CA SER A 162 18.57 -8.37 34.45
C SER A 162 17.81 -7.26 35.17
N ALA A 163 16.79 -6.69 34.53
CA ALA A 163 16.03 -5.57 35.08
C ALA A 163 15.10 -6.00 36.22
N PRO A 164 15.00 -5.20 37.30
CA PRO A 164 13.99 -5.37 38.32
C PRO A 164 12.60 -5.07 37.76
N LEU A 165 11.58 -5.65 38.40
CA LEU A 165 10.21 -5.64 37.91
C LEU A 165 9.28 -4.92 38.89
N VAL A 166 8.33 -4.16 38.33
CA VAL A 166 7.26 -3.48 39.08
C VAL A 166 5.93 -3.83 38.46
N PHE A 167 5.01 -4.35 39.24
CA PHE A 167 3.63 -4.52 38.81
C PHE A 167 2.83 -3.23 39.00
N ALA A 168 2.06 -2.83 38.00
CA ALA A 168 1.26 -1.61 37.99
C ALA A 168 -0.18 -1.85 37.47
N GLY A 169 -0.79 -2.99 37.83
CA GLY A 169 -2.16 -3.32 37.43
C GLY A 169 -2.36 -3.16 35.92
N HIS A 170 -3.34 -2.38 35.47
CA HIS A 170 -3.56 -2.11 34.05
C HIS A 170 -2.58 -1.06 33.46
N GLY A 171 -1.83 -0.35 34.29
CA GLY A 171 -0.76 0.58 33.89
C GLY A 171 -1.17 1.93 33.32
N TRP A 172 -2.46 2.23 33.19
CA TRP A 172 -2.95 3.52 32.71
C TRP A 172 -3.04 4.55 33.85
N VAL A 173 -2.67 5.77 33.57
CA VAL A 173 -3.00 6.92 34.42
C VAL A 173 -4.16 7.67 33.79
N VAL A 174 -5.21 8.01 34.57
CA VAL A 174 -6.34 8.86 34.14
C VAL A 174 -6.68 9.79 35.31
N LYS A 175 -6.12 11.01 35.30
CA LYS A 175 -6.21 11.96 36.43
C LYS A 175 -7.65 12.42 36.71
N SER A 176 -8.41 12.71 35.65
CA SER A 176 -9.82 13.10 35.74
C SER A 176 -10.71 12.06 36.39
N LYS A 177 -10.26 10.81 36.46
CA LYS A 177 -10.96 9.67 37.08
C LYS A 177 -10.24 9.18 38.36
N ASN A 178 -9.23 9.89 38.84
CA ASN A 178 -8.42 9.53 40.01
C ASN A 178 -7.77 8.11 39.91
N ILE A 179 -7.34 7.75 38.71
CA ILE A 179 -6.67 6.45 38.43
C ILE A 179 -5.19 6.69 38.28
N ASP A 180 -4.40 6.13 39.20
CA ASP A 180 -2.94 6.14 39.18
C ASP A 180 -2.38 4.87 39.88
N PRO A 181 -2.09 3.80 39.14
CA PRO A 181 -1.55 2.55 39.70
C PRO A 181 -0.08 2.68 40.13
N TYR A 182 0.58 3.79 39.82
CA TYR A 182 1.99 4.03 40.15
C TYR A 182 2.19 4.76 41.47
N GLN A 183 1.13 5.12 42.19
CA GLN A 183 1.22 5.89 43.41
C GLN A 183 2.10 5.19 44.46
N GLY A 184 3.20 5.83 44.84
CA GLY A 184 4.16 5.28 45.80
C GLY A 184 5.13 4.24 45.21
N VAL A 185 5.17 4.04 43.88
CA VAL A 185 6.02 3.07 43.19
C VAL A 185 7.06 3.78 42.33
N ASP A 186 8.34 3.50 42.58
CA ASP A 186 9.44 3.93 41.72
C ASP A 186 9.61 2.98 40.53
N VAL A 187 9.53 3.52 39.32
CA VAL A 187 9.66 2.76 38.05
C VAL A 187 10.99 3.00 37.32
N LYS A 188 11.80 3.97 37.79
CA LYS A 188 13.03 4.35 37.13
C LYS A 188 14.02 3.19 37.07
N GLY A 189 14.52 2.89 35.87
CA GLY A 189 15.45 1.77 35.66
C GLY A 189 14.85 0.38 35.84
N LYS A 190 13.50 0.25 35.79
CA LYS A 190 12.79 -1.01 35.96
C LYS A 190 11.90 -1.32 34.75
N LEU A 191 11.46 -2.56 34.61
CA LEU A 191 10.40 -2.95 33.67
C LEU A 191 9.04 -2.95 34.41
N ILE A 192 8.04 -2.36 33.77
CA ILE A 192 6.68 -2.24 34.31
C ILE A 192 5.84 -3.40 33.78
N LEU A 193 5.31 -4.24 34.69
CA LEU A 193 4.37 -5.30 34.37
C LEU A 193 2.94 -4.76 34.38
N VAL A 194 2.18 -4.97 33.30
CA VAL A 194 0.79 -4.52 33.19
C VAL A 194 -0.12 -5.58 32.62
N THR A 195 -1.39 -5.56 33.01
CA THR A 195 -2.43 -6.49 32.52
C THR A 195 -3.24 -5.93 31.35
N SER A 196 -3.06 -4.66 30.98
CA SER A 196 -3.78 -4.07 29.84
C SER A 196 -3.30 -4.63 28.51
N SER A 197 -4.21 -4.82 27.56
CA SER A 197 -3.85 -5.12 26.17
C SER A 197 -3.20 -3.88 25.48
N ALA A 198 -2.49 -4.11 24.38
CA ALA A 198 -1.83 -3.03 23.62
C ALA A 198 -2.81 -1.96 23.08
N PHE A 199 -4.06 -2.35 22.87
CA PHE A 199 -5.12 -1.48 22.30
C PHE A 199 -6.26 -1.20 23.27
N GLY A 200 -6.22 -1.81 24.49
CA GLY A 200 -7.26 -1.66 25.49
C GLY A 200 -7.20 -0.32 26.23
N THR A 201 -8.31 0.02 26.83
CA THR A 201 -8.43 1.10 27.83
C THR A 201 -8.48 0.51 29.24
N PRO A 202 -8.36 1.30 30.31
CA PRO A 202 -8.54 0.80 31.67
C PRO A 202 -9.91 0.11 31.83
N PRO A 203 -10.03 -0.93 32.66
CA PRO A 203 -11.30 -1.58 32.94
C PRO A 203 -12.39 -0.57 33.31
N GLY A 204 -13.58 -0.71 32.71
CA GLY A 204 -14.72 0.18 32.96
C GLY A 204 -14.66 1.55 32.29
N ILE A 205 -13.62 1.85 31.50
CA ILE A 205 -13.50 3.12 30.77
C ILE A 205 -13.56 2.89 29.27
N ARG A 206 -14.49 3.55 28.58
CA ARG A 206 -14.57 3.53 27.12
C ARG A 206 -13.63 4.58 26.51
N ARG A 207 -13.10 4.30 25.30
CA ARG A 207 -12.18 5.23 24.61
C ARG A 207 -12.75 6.64 24.40
N ASN A 208 -14.05 6.74 24.16
CA ASN A 208 -14.74 8.03 23.97
C ASN A 208 -14.94 8.82 25.26
N GLU A 209 -14.72 8.21 26.43
CA GLU A 209 -14.75 8.90 27.73
C GLU A 209 -13.42 9.57 28.07
N LEU A 210 -12.35 9.26 27.33
CA LEU A 210 -11.05 9.90 27.47
C LEU A 210 -11.03 11.21 26.65
N PRO A 211 -10.68 12.37 27.22
CA PRO A 211 -10.57 13.63 26.49
C PRO A 211 -9.64 13.50 25.28
N ARG A 212 -10.09 13.92 24.09
CA ARG A 212 -9.29 13.82 22.84
C ARG A 212 -7.94 14.52 22.96
N ASN A 213 -7.89 15.68 23.63
CA ASN A 213 -6.67 16.46 23.82
C ASN A 213 -6.02 16.22 25.20
N GLY A 214 -6.45 15.16 25.92
CA GLY A 214 -5.97 14.84 27.28
C GLY A 214 -4.74 13.93 27.32
N GLN A 215 -4.29 13.42 26.18
CA GLN A 215 -3.14 12.52 26.11
C GLN A 215 -1.87 13.20 26.59
N GLY A 216 -1.13 12.55 27.50
CA GLY A 216 0.07 13.10 28.11
C GLY A 216 -0.18 14.08 29.28
N SER A 217 -1.35 14.70 29.36
CA SER A 217 -1.74 15.64 30.42
C SER A 217 -2.74 15.05 31.41
N ASP A 218 -3.89 14.61 30.95
CA ASP A 218 -4.95 13.99 31.75
C ASP A 218 -4.78 12.47 31.85
N TRP A 219 -4.48 11.82 30.70
CA TRP A 219 -4.30 10.38 30.65
C TRP A 219 -3.02 9.97 29.93
N MET A 220 -2.43 8.87 30.35
CA MET A 220 -1.23 8.27 29.75
C MET A 220 -1.38 6.75 29.67
N MET A 221 -0.95 6.21 28.53
CA MET A 221 -0.75 4.75 28.36
C MET A 221 0.52 4.30 29.11
N PRO A 222 0.65 3.00 29.42
CA PRO A 222 1.83 2.47 30.12
C PRO A 222 3.15 2.84 29.47
N GLU A 223 3.25 2.79 28.14
CA GLU A 223 4.48 3.13 27.42
C GLU A 223 4.85 4.62 27.54
N GLN A 224 3.86 5.49 27.51
CA GLN A 224 4.07 6.93 27.69
C GLN A 224 4.52 7.25 29.13
N TYR A 225 3.91 6.55 30.10
CA TYR A 225 4.32 6.67 31.50
C TYR A 225 5.75 6.16 31.70
N ALA A 226 6.09 5.00 31.11
CA ALA A 226 7.42 4.42 31.17
C ALA A 226 8.48 5.37 30.59
N ALA A 227 8.25 5.90 29.40
CA ALA A 227 9.17 6.86 28.75
C ALA A 227 9.36 8.12 29.60
N LYS A 228 8.27 8.69 30.12
CA LYS A 228 8.30 9.94 30.91
C LYS A 228 9.01 9.78 32.26
N ASN A 229 8.95 8.61 32.87
CA ASN A 229 9.46 8.35 34.22
C ASN A 229 10.74 7.49 34.24
N GLY A 230 11.39 7.29 33.09
CA GLY A 230 12.69 6.60 32.99
C GLY A 230 12.64 5.10 33.27
N ALA A 231 11.49 4.45 33.04
CA ALA A 231 11.40 3.01 33.04
C ALA A 231 12.05 2.41 31.78
N LEU A 232 12.58 1.20 31.86
CA LEU A 232 13.27 0.51 30.77
C LEU A 232 12.29 -0.01 29.72
N GLY A 233 11.03 -0.27 30.12
CA GLY A 233 10.01 -0.78 29.23
C GLY A 233 8.76 -1.25 29.94
N VAL A 234 7.85 -1.79 29.13
CA VAL A 234 6.56 -2.34 29.56
C VAL A 234 6.47 -3.81 29.18
N VAL A 235 6.07 -4.65 30.14
CA VAL A 235 5.80 -6.07 29.93
C VAL A 235 4.31 -6.31 30.14
N ARG A 236 3.61 -6.69 29.08
CA ARG A 236 2.19 -7.00 29.09
C ARG A 236 1.95 -8.45 29.46
N LEU A 237 1.25 -8.64 30.55
CA LEU A 237 0.88 -9.95 31.08
C LEU A 237 -0.39 -10.42 30.36
N THR A 238 -0.29 -11.41 29.49
CA THR A 238 -1.47 -11.99 28.85
C THR A 238 -2.08 -13.04 29.79
N THR A 239 -3.37 -12.93 30.04
CA THR A 239 -4.06 -13.74 31.06
C THR A 239 -4.57 -15.08 30.53
N ASP A 240 -4.71 -15.23 29.22
CA ASP A 240 -5.09 -16.48 28.56
C ASP A 240 -4.26 -16.77 27.31
N ALA A 241 -4.18 -18.07 26.93
CA ALA A 241 -3.33 -18.52 25.85
C ALA A 241 -3.83 -18.13 24.46
N ASP A 242 -5.13 -17.98 24.25
CA ASP A 242 -5.70 -17.58 22.97
C ASP A 242 -5.42 -16.10 22.69
N ALA A 243 -5.59 -15.24 23.70
CA ALA A 243 -5.24 -13.83 23.61
C ALA A 243 -3.73 -13.65 23.35
N PHE A 244 -2.87 -14.48 23.93
CA PHE A 244 -1.44 -14.45 23.62
C PHE A 244 -1.17 -14.84 22.17
N ARG A 245 -1.74 -15.96 21.69
CA ARG A 245 -1.58 -16.39 20.28
C ARG A 245 -2.05 -15.33 19.28
N GLN A 246 -3.19 -14.69 19.55
CA GLN A 246 -3.69 -13.59 18.73
C GLN A 246 -2.72 -12.41 18.72
N THR A 247 -2.20 -12.02 19.89
CA THR A 247 -1.21 -10.95 20.01
C THR A 247 0.08 -11.30 19.25
N ALA A 248 0.59 -12.51 19.40
CA ALA A 248 1.78 -12.99 18.71
C ALA A 248 1.59 -12.96 17.17
N GLY A 249 0.47 -13.49 16.69
CA GLY A 249 0.11 -13.45 15.28
C GLY A 249 -0.05 -12.03 14.73
N PHE A 250 -0.65 -11.14 15.49
CA PHE A 250 -0.77 -9.72 15.10
C PHE A 250 0.59 -9.04 15.03
N MET A 251 1.46 -9.22 16.04
CA MET A 251 2.80 -8.61 16.06
C MET A 251 3.67 -9.12 14.92
N THR A 252 3.60 -10.42 14.61
CA THR A 252 4.30 -10.99 13.45
C THR A 252 3.87 -10.33 12.14
N ARG A 253 2.56 -10.18 11.91
CA ARG A 253 2.05 -9.52 10.69
C ARG A 253 2.42 -8.04 10.62
N ARG A 254 2.30 -7.30 11.73
CA ARG A 254 2.64 -5.86 11.79
C ARG A 254 4.10 -5.58 11.45
N ASN A 255 5.00 -6.50 11.80
CA ASN A 255 6.43 -6.40 11.51
C ASN A 255 6.79 -6.79 10.06
N GLN A 256 5.80 -7.14 9.21
CA GLN A 256 6.02 -7.59 7.83
C GLN A 256 5.68 -6.53 6.77
N GLY A 257 5.06 -5.39 7.15
CA GLY A 257 4.70 -4.33 6.21
C GLY A 257 5.91 -3.50 5.74
N PHE A 258 6.01 -3.31 4.44
CA PHE A 258 6.91 -2.31 3.86
C PHE A 258 6.32 -0.91 4.01
N VAL A 259 7.18 0.11 4.03
CA VAL A 259 6.79 1.53 3.97
C VAL A 259 7.77 2.29 3.07
N PRO A 260 7.33 3.34 2.36
CA PRO A 260 8.22 4.17 1.56
C PRO A 260 9.28 4.86 2.40
N VAL A 261 10.49 4.96 1.86
CA VAL A 261 11.55 5.82 2.42
C VAL A 261 11.27 7.25 1.96
N LYS A 262 10.91 8.14 2.89
CA LYS A 262 10.66 9.56 2.59
C LYS A 262 11.98 10.34 2.48
N ALA A 263 11.95 11.39 1.65
CA ALA A 263 13.09 12.32 1.57
C ALA A 263 13.31 12.96 2.97
N GLY A 264 14.48 12.72 3.56
CA GLY A 264 14.79 13.10 4.95
C GLY A 264 14.93 11.90 5.90
N ASP A 265 14.28 10.78 5.62
CA ASP A 265 14.43 9.54 6.38
C ASP A 265 15.79 8.87 6.14
N ALA A 266 16.51 9.23 5.08
CA ALA A 266 17.88 8.78 4.84
C ALA A 266 18.84 9.20 5.99
N ALA A 267 18.55 10.32 6.68
CA ALA A 267 19.26 10.72 7.90
C ALA A 267 18.80 9.92 9.13
N ALA A 268 17.53 9.41 9.13
CA ALA A 268 17.02 8.52 10.17
C ALA A 268 17.38 7.04 9.91
N ALA A 269 17.86 6.70 8.72
CA ALA A 269 18.36 5.37 8.35
C ALA A 269 19.82 5.11 8.79
N ALA A 270 20.58 6.15 9.14
CA ALA A 270 21.78 5.96 9.92
C ALA A 270 21.37 5.46 11.32
N PRO A 271 22.12 4.55 11.96
CA PRO A 271 21.97 4.33 13.38
C PRO A 271 22.35 5.64 14.07
N SER A 272 21.41 6.59 14.10
CA SER A 272 21.59 7.83 14.82
C SER A 272 21.67 7.45 16.30
N GLY A 273 22.85 7.60 16.88
CA GLY A 273 23.08 7.45 18.29
C GLY A 273 22.35 8.49 19.17
N ALA A 274 21.18 8.96 18.71
CA ALA A 274 20.36 9.95 19.38
C ALA A 274 18.85 9.77 19.11
N ALA A 275 18.38 8.63 18.57
CA ALA A 275 16.96 8.29 18.75
C ALA A 275 16.80 8.03 20.26
N GLU A 276 16.03 8.87 20.97
CA GLU A 276 15.69 8.67 22.37
C GLU A 276 15.35 7.20 22.58
N ALA A 277 16.01 6.55 23.56
CA ALA A 277 15.86 5.15 23.86
C ALA A 277 14.37 4.85 24.08
N GLN A 278 13.71 4.30 23.06
CA GLN A 278 12.30 3.93 23.23
C GLN A 278 12.22 2.73 24.15
N PRO A 279 11.47 2.84 25.26
CA PRO A 279 11.27 1.73 26.18
C PRO A 279 10.80 0.48 25.44
N VAL A 280 11.39 -0.67 25.77
CA VAL A 280 10.97 -1.95 25.16
C VAL A 280 9.54 -2.29 25.57
N SER A 281 8.72 -2.77 24.63
CA SER A 281 7.38 -3.29 24.91
C SER A 281 7.32 -4.76 24.53
N VAL A 282 6.99 -5.60 25.49
CA VAL A 282 6.98 -7.06 25.39
C VAL A 282 5.61 -7.58 25.85
N SER A 283 5.09 -8.60 25.20
CA SER A 283 3.94 -9.37 25.72
C SER A 283 4.42 -10.75 26.10
N VAL A 284 3.98 -11.25 27.24
CA VAL A 284 4.36 -12.56 27.76
C VAL A 284 3.15 -13.49 27.91
N ALA A 285 3.38 -14.78 27.69
CA ALA A 285 2.37 -15.82 27.79
C ALA A 285 1.91 -16.04 29.26
N PRO A 286 0.73 -16.68 29.50
CA PRO A 286 0.23 -16.99 30.84
C PRO A 286 1.19 -17.79 31.67
N THR A 287 1.96 -18.72 31.08
CA THR A 287 2.99 -19.53 31.77
C THR A 287 4.12 -18.68 32.36
N VAL A 288 4.48 -17.57 31.66
CA VAL A 288 5.47 -16.60 32.14
C VAL A 288 4.87 -15.71 33.24
N LEU A 289 3.59 -15.33 33.14
CA LEU A 289 2.86 -14.66 34.22
C LEU A 289 2.89 -15.51 35.49
N ASP A 290 2.61 -16.80 35.38
CA ASP A 290 2.64 -17.73 36.52
C ASP A 290 4.03 -17.80 37.16
N ALA A 291 5.08 -17.87 36.35
CA ALA A 291 6.46 -17.89 36.84
C ALA A 291 6.90 -16.56 37.49
N LEU A 292 6.41 -15.41 36.96
CA LEU A 292 6.68 -14.10 37.54
C LEU A 292 6.10 -13.95 38.93
N PHE A 293 4.86 -14.40 39.16
CA PHE A 293 4.13 -14.17 40.39
C PHE A 293 4.18 -15.35 41.38
N ALA A 294 4.84 -16.45 41.00
CA ALA A 294 5.06 -17.56 41.93
C ALA A 294 5.91 -17.08 43.12
N GLY A 295 5.34 -17.13 44.33
CA GLY A 295 6.00 -16.72 45.58
C GLY A 295 5.97 -15.22 45.86
N GLU A 296 5.30 -14.41 45.04
CA GLU A 296 5.07 -13.01 45.30
C GLU A 296 3.85 -12.74 46.17
N SER A 297 3.67 -11.50 46.62
CA SER A 297 2.54 -11.07 47.47
C SER A 297 1.16 -11.23 46.81
N LEU A 298 1.09 -11.11 45.48
CA LEU A 298 -0.08 -11.44 44.68
C LEU A 298 0.17 -12.79 43.98
N THR A 299 -0.81 -13.68 44.08
CA THR A 299 -0.77 -14.93 43.32
C THR A 299 -1.07 -14.69 41.82
N PRO A 300 -0.67 -15.60 40.92
CA PRO A 300 -1.03 -15.49 39.51
C PRO A 300 -2.53 -15.30 39.25
N ASP A 301 -3.38 -16.01 40.02
CA ASP A 301 -4.85 -15.89 39.89
C ASP A 301 -5.36 -14.54 40.39
N ALA A 302 -4.76 -13.98 41.45
CA ALA A 302 -5.08 -12.64 41.90
C ALA A 302 -4.69 -11.57 40.87
N VAL A 303 -3.58 -11.76 40.13
CA VAL A 303 -3.18 -10.88 39.02
C VAL A 303 -4.17 -11.00 37.85
N ARG A 304 -4.65 -12.20 37.50
CA ARG A 304 -5.70 -12.39 36.49
C ARG A 304 -7.00 -11.70 36.89
N ALA A 305 -7.40 -11.81 38.15
CA ALA A 305 -8.58 -11.11 38.67
C ALA A 305 -8.39 -9.58 38.66
N ALA A 306 -7.20 -9.09 39.02
CA ALA A 306 -6.85 -7.68 38.98
C ALA A 306 -6.90 -7.05 37.57
N ALA A 307 -6.76 -7.87 36.52
CA ALA A 307 -6.89 -7.41 35.13
C ALA A 307 -8.28 -6.84 34.81
N GLN A 308 -9.29 -7.16 35.60
CA GLN A 308 -10.67 -6.66 35.46
C GLN A 308 -10.96 -5.44 36.35
N SER A 309 -9.99 -4.98 37.14
CA SER A 309 -10.16 -3.86 38.08
C SER A 309 -9.36 -2.64 37.66
N ALA A 310 -9.97 -1.45 37.78
CA ALA A 310 -9.27 -0.19 37.61
C ALA A 310 -8.50 0.26 38.89
N ASP A 311 -8.85 -0.29 40.05
CA ASP A 311 -8.26 0.07 41.35
C ASP A 311 -7.27 -1.02 41.79
N VAL A 312 -6.07 -0.99 41.21
CA VAL A 312 -4.98 -1.91 41.57
C VAL A 312 -3.74 -1.10 41.93
N LYS A 313 -3.27 -1.23 43.16
CA LYS A 313 -2.03 -0.60 43.62
C LYS A 313 -0.82 -1.37 43.10
N GLY A 314 0.13 -0.63 42.53
CA GLY A 314 1.40 -1.20 42.09
C GLY A 314 2.33 -1.57 43.25
N PHE A 315 3.26 -2.49 42.99
CA PHE A 315 4.32 -2.88 43.91
C PHE A 315 5.54 -3.42 43.15
N ALA A 316 6.71 -3.38 43.79
CA ALA A 316 7.93 -4.00 43.25
C ALA A 316 7.91 -5.51 43.55
N LEU A 317 8.23 -6.33 42.54
CA LEU A 317 8.46 -7.75 42.72
C LEU A 317 9.78 -7.97 43.50
N SER A 318 9.95 -9.20 44.06
CA SER A 318 11.17 -9.58 44.73
C SER A 318 12.39 -9.50 43.81
N ASP A 319 13.57 -9.25 44.38
CA ASP A 319 14.82 -9.14 43.65
C ASP A 319 15.24 -10.43 42.92
N ALA A 320 14.65 -11.56 43.28
CA ALA A 320 14.82 -12.83 42.56
C ALA A 320 14.16 -12.83 41.16
N LYS A 321 13.21 -11.91 40.91
CA LYS A 321 12.49 -11.81 39.65
C LYS A 321 13.16 -10.75 38.78
N ARG A 322 13.98 -11.20 37.84
CA ARG A 322 14.70 -10.33 36.89
C ARG A 322 14.39 -10.76 35.47
N LEU A 323 14.09 -9.82 34.61
CA LEU A 323 13.83 -10.07 33.19
C LEU A 323 14.92 -9.42 32.33
N SER A 324 15.45 -10.19 31.41
CA SER A 324 16.29 -9.67 30.33
C SER A 324 15.54 -9.77 29.01
N VAL A 325 15.68 -8.76 28.16
CA VAL A 325 15.11 -8.73 26.80
C VAL A 325 16.14 -8.10 25.87
N SER A 326 16.51 -8.82 24.82
CA SER A 326 17.44 -8.34 23.79
C SER A 326 16.75 -8.31 22.43
N PRO A 327 16.11 -7.19 22.04
CA PRO A 327 15.52 -7.06 20.75
C PRO A 327 16.60 -6.92 19.68
N VAL A 328 16.49 -7.67 18.59
CA VAL A 328 17.27 -7.48 17.37
C VAL A 328 16.34 -6.97 16.29
N VAL A 329 16.68 -5.84 15.67
CA VAL A 329 15.90 -5.26 14.57
C VAL A 329 16.50 -5.70 13.25
N SER A 330 15.66 -6.25 12.37
CA SER A 330 16.00 -6.49 10.97
C SER A 330 15.51 -5.31 10.11
N GLU A 331 16.28 -4.98 9.10
CA GLU A 331 15.87 -4.06 8.04
C GLU A 331 15.99 -4.77 6.69
N GLU A 332 14.91 -4.77 5.94
CA GLU A 332 14.87 -5.27 4.57
C GLU A 332 14.49 -4.12 3.65
N LYS A 333 15.14 -4.04 2.49
CA LYS A 333 14.84 -3.05 1.46
C LYS A 333 14.27 -3.75 0.23
N ALA A 334 13.23 -3.17 -0.32
CA ALA A 334 12.67 -3.53 -1.61
C ALA A 334 12.59 -2.29 -2.49
N THR A 335 12.45 -2.51 -3.78
CA THR A 335 12.20 -1.44 -4.75
C THR A 335 10.90 -1.72 -5.44
N THR A 336 10.08 -0.71 -5.57
CA THR A 336 8.88 -0.70 -6.42
C THR A 336 8.96 0.50 -7.37
N GLN A 337 7.98 0.68 -8.25
CA GLN A 337 8.04 1.74 -9.25
C GLN A 337 6.67 2.20 -9.72
N ASN A 338 6.54 3.50 -10.01
CA ASN A 338 5.51 4.01 -10.92
C ASN A 338 5.95 3.75 -12.38
N VAL A 339 4.99 3.60 -13.29
CA VAL A 339 5.27 3.58 -14.73
C VAL A 339 4.87 4.94 -15.32
N VAL A 340 5.81 5.61 -15.99
CA VAL A 340 5.64 6.99 -16.45
C VAL A 340 5.99 7.12 -17.93
N ALA A 341 5.07 7.69 -18.72
CA ALA A 341 5.25 7.89 -20.14
C ALA A 341 4.71 9.25 -20.62
N ILE A 342 5.21 9.72 -21.75
CA ILE A 342 4.73 10.93 -22.41
C ILE A 342 4.37 10.65 -23.86
N VAL A 343 3.20 11.12 -24.27
CA VAL A 343 2.88 11.37 -25.69
C VAL A 343 3.06 12.87 -25.95
N GLU A 344 4.10 13.22 -26.71
CA GLU A 344 4.48 14.60 -26.96
C GLU A 344 3.42 15.36 -27.75
N GLY A 345 3.13 16.59 -27.32
CA GLY A 345 2.19 17.49 -27.98
C GLY A 345 2.70 18.09 -29.30
N SER A 346 1.78 18.66 -30.08
CA SER A 346 2.06 19.24 -31.39
C SER A 346 2.53 20.70 -31.36
N ASP A 347 2.16 21.47 -30.33
CA ASP A 347 2.48 22.87 -30.23
C ASP A 347 3.92 23.09 -29.74
N PRO A 348 4.74 23.91 -30.38
CA PRO A 348 6.15 24.07 -30.02
C PRO A 348 6.38 24.65 -28.61
N VAL A 349 5.41 25.39 -28.06
CA VAL A 349 5.47 25.98 -26.71
C VAL A 349 4.70 25.16 -25.72
N LEU A 350 3.42 24.86 -25.99
CA LEU A 350 2.52 24.19 -25.08
C LEU A 350 2.89 22.71 -24.86
N LYS A 351 3.67 22.06 -25.74
CA LYS A 351 4.14 20.68 -25.54
C LYS A 351 4.98 20.50 -24.28
N ASN A 352 5.47 21.57 -23.66
CA ASN A 352 6.19 21.54 -22.39
C ASN A 352 5.26 21.57 -21.17
N GLU A 353 3.96 21.70 -21.39
CA GLU A 353 2.91 21.56 -20.38
C GLU A 353 2.22 20.21 -20.55
N TYR A 354 1.69 19.66 -19.44
CA TYR A 354 1.18 18.30 -19.41
C TYR A 354 -0.26 18.25 -18.90
N VAL A 355 -1.11 17.51 -19.59
CA VAL A 355 -2.33 16.94 -19.03
C VAL A 355 -1.94 15.56 -18.52
N ALA A 356 -1.97 15.35 -17.20
CA ALA A 356 -1.65 14.06 -16.60
C ALA A 356 -2.89 13.16 -16.54
N LEU A 357 -2.70 11.90 -16.89
CA LEU A 357 -3.66 10.82 -16.70
C LEU A 357 -3.09 9.85 -15.68
N GLY A 358 -3.89 9.42 -14.71
CA GLY A 358 -3.49 8.51 -13.64
C GLY A 358 -4.46 7.37 -13.42
N ALA A 359 -3.91 6.22 -13.04
CA ALA A 359 -4.59 5.03 -12.54
C ALA A 359 -3.60 4.28 -11.66
N HIS A 360 -4.05 3.48 -10.68
CA HIS A 360 -3.11 2.60 -10.01
C HIS A 360 -3.10 1.22 -10.64
N TYR A 361 -1.98 0.52 -10.56
CA TYR A 361 -1.84 -0.79 -11.19
C TYR A 361 -1.52 -1.91 -10.19
N ASP A 362 -1.37 -1.58 -8.91
CA ASP A 362 -1.34 -2.53 -7.80
C ASP A 362 -2.75 -2.93 -7.35
N HIS A 363 -2.83 -3.99 -6.54
CA HIS A 363 -4.01 -4.36 -5.79
C HIS A 363 -3.58 -5.10 -4.51
N VAL A 364 -4.50 -5.75 -3.79
CA VAL A 364 -4.26 -6.23 -2.42
C VAL A 364 -3.62 -7.63 -2.31
N GLY A 365 -3.20 -8.23 -3.43
CA GLY A 365 -2.39 -9.45 -3.44
C GLY A 365 -3.17 -10.74 -3.19
N THR A 366 -2.68 -11.57 -2.26
CA THR A 366 -3.23 -12.89 -1.94
C THR A 366 -3.58 -13.03 -0.47
N THR A 367 -4.41 -14.03 -0.13
CA THR A 367 -4.83 -14.30 1.24
C THR A 367 -4.63 -15.76 1.64
N ASN A 368 -4.42 -15.99 2.95
CA ASN A 368 -4.47 -17.33 3.55
C ASN A 368 -5.91 -17.81 3.86
N SER A 369 -6.91 -16.92 3.74
CA SER A 369 -8.33 -17.22 3.98
C SER A 369 -9.04 -17.31 2.64
N PRO A 370 -9.17 -18.51 2.05
CA PRO A 370 -9.75 -18.65 0.71
C PRO A 370 -11.23 -18.26 0.68
N GLY A 371 -11.66 -17.82 -0.49
CA GLY A 371 -13.07 -17.64 -0.83
C GLY A 371 -13.86 -18.96 -0.82
N PRO A 372 -15.18 -18.91 -1.06
CA PRO A 372 -16.04 -20.11 -1.03
C PRO A 372 -15.64 -21.21 -2.03
N ASP A 373 -15.04 -20.83 -3.14
CA ASP A 373 -14.53 -21.68 -4.24
C ASP A 373 -13.07 -22.13 -4.05
N GLY A 374 -12.42 -21.70 -2.97
CA GLY A 374 -11.03 -22.00 -2.68
C GLY A 374 -10.04 -20.98 -3.21
N ASP A 375 -10.51 -19.96 -3.94
CA ASP A 375 -9.69 -18.86 -4.46
C ASP A 375 -9.03 -18.04 -3.35
N ARG A 376 -7.79 -17.64 -3.59
CA ARG A 376 -6.94 -16.88 -2.66
C ARG A 376 -6.39 -15.59 -3.23
N ILE A 377 -6.69 -15.30 -4.49
CA ILE A 377 -6.13 -14.18 -5.24
C ILE A 377 -7.18 -13.06 -5.29
N PHE A 378 -6.73 -11.86 -5.05
CA PHE A 378 -7.53 -10.66 -5.28
C PHE A 378 -7.11 -10.11 -6.65
N ASN A 379 -7.84 -10.50 -7.72
CA ASN A 379 -7.45 -10.19 -9.08
C ASN A 379 -7.60 -8.70 -9.41
N GLY A 380 -8.50 -7.99 -8.72
CA GLY A 380 -8.68 -6.54 -8.87
C GLY A 380 -8.96 -6.14 -10.32
N ALA A 381 -9.99 -6.75 -10.93
CA ALA A 381 -10.31 -6.48 -12.32
C ALA A 381 -10.90 -5.08 -12.49
N ASP A 382 -11.74 -4.64 -11.55
CA ASP A 382 -12.23 -3.27 -11.53
C ASP A 382 -11.28 -2.36 -10.75
N ASP A 383 -10.84 -2.78 -9.58
CA ASP A 383 -9.95 -2.06 -8.66
C ASP A 383 -8.47 -2.48 -8.82
N ASP A 384 -7.55 -1.75 -9.48
CA ASP A 384 -7.85 -0.78 -10.52
C ASP A 384 -7.32 -1.28 -11.86
N GLY A 385 -7.66 -2.56 -12.18
CA GLY A 385 -7.40 -3.11 -13.50
C GLY A 385 -8.11 -2.30 -14.58
N SER A 386 -9.36 -1.88 -14.33
CA SER A 386 -10.19 -1.15 -15.28
C SER A 386 -9.59 0.20 -15.66
N GLY A 387 -9.17 1.02 -14.69
CA GLY A 387 -8.50 2.29 -14.95
C GLY A 387 -7.11 2.09 -15.57
N THR A 388 -6.35 1.12 -15.07
CA THR A 388 -5.03 0.77 -15.63
C THR A 388 -5.08 0.49 -17.13
N VAL A 389 -6.00 -0.37 -17.60
CA VAL A 389 -6.06 -0.71 -19.03
C VAL A 389 -6.77 0.36 -19.86
N ALA A 390 -7.69 1.13 -19.27
CA ALA A 390 -8.22 2.33 -19.92
C ALA A 390 -7.11 3.35 -20.24
N LEU A 391 -6.20 3.56 -19.30
CA LEU A 391 -5.02 4.39 -19.49
C LEU A 391 -4.12 3.85 -20.61
N MET A 392 -3.93 2.51 -20.69
CA MET A 392 -3.20 1.86 -21.78
C MET A 392 -3.87 2.12 -23.14
N ALA A 393 -5.18 1.96 -23.24
CA ALA A 393 -5.91 2.18 -24.49
C ALA A 393 -5.85 3.62 -24.97
N ILE A 394 -5.92 4.60 -24.05
CA ILE A 394 -5.74 6.03 -24.37
C ILE A 394 -4.31 6.30 -24.83
N ALA A 395 -3.32 5.73 -24.16
CA ALA A 395 -1.91 5.90 -24.54
C ALA A 395 -1.65 5.30 -25.94
N GLU A 396 -2.19 4.12 -26.23
CA GLU A 396 -2.10 3.51 -27.57
C GLU A 396 -2.74 4.40 -28.64
N ALA A 397 -3.99 4.82 -28.43
CA ALA A 397 -4.75 5.63 -29.37
C ALA A 397 -4.01 6.94 -29.74
N LEU A 398 -3.40 7.59 -28.75
CA LEU A 398 -2.65 8.82 -28.95
C LEU A 398 -1.24 8.54 -29.51
N ALA A 399 -0.49 7.58 -28.96
CA ALA A 399 0.89 7.32 -29.37
C ALA A 399 0.99 6.76 -30.81
N ARG A 400 0.06 5.94 -31.23
CA ARG A 400 0.03 5.36 -32.58
C ARG A 400 -0.54 6.29 -33.64
N ASN A 401 -1.17 7.41 -33.28
CA ASN A 401 -1.63 8.37 -34.27
C ASN A 401 -0.42 9.02 -34.97
N PRO A 402 -0.22 8.82 -36.29
CA PRO A 402 1.04 9.18 -36.94
C PRO A 402 1.12 10.66 -37.34
N LYS A 403 0.01 11.39 -37.34
CA LYS A 403 -0.10 12.73 -37.96
C LYS A 403 -0.54 13.82 -37.01
N GLU A 404 -1.33 13.49 -36.01
CA GLU A 404 -1.99 14.47 -35.16
C GLU A 404 -1.74 14.20 -33.68
N ARG A 405 -1.54 15.24 -32.91
CA ARG A 405 -1.34 15.23 -31.44
C ARG A 405 -2.12 16.40 -30.82
N PRO A 406 -2.58 16.29 -29.56
CA PRO A 406 -3.06 17.46 -28.84
C PRO A 406 -1.95 18.52 -28.73
N LYS A 407 -2.28 19.77 -28.45
CA LYS A 407 -1.29 20.85 -28.34
C LYS A 407 -0.31 20.60 -27.18
N ARG A 408 -0.84 20.36 -25.98
CA ARG A 408 -0.05 19.95 -24.81
C ARG A 408 0.31 18.48 -24.88
N SER A 409 1.40 18.12 -24.25
CA SER A 409 1.77 16.73 -24.05
C SER A 409 0.80 16.04 -23.08
N VAL A 410 0.60 14.73 -23.27
CA VAL A 410 -0.14 13.90 -22.34
C VAL A 410 0.85 13.07 -21.55
N LEU A 411 0.81 13.21 -20.22
CA LEU A 411 1.62 12.47 -19.27
C LEU A 411 0.77 11.33 -18.71
N PHE A 412 1.28 10.12 -18.77
CA PHE A 412 0.64 8.92 -18.24
C PHE A 412 1.41 8.45 -17.02
N VAL A 413 0.72 8.23 -15.92
CA VAL A 413 1.32 7.71 -14.68
C VAL A 413 0.47 6.59 -14.14
N TRP A 414 1.01 5.37 -14.18
CA TRP A 414 0.47 4.23 -13.44
C TRP A 414 1.14 4.22 -12.08
N HIS A 415 0.35 4.45 -11.04
CA HIS A 415 0.84 4.55 -9.67
C HIS A 415 0.95 3.17 -9.03
N CYS A 416 1.95 2.95 -8.17
CA CYS A 416 2.08 1.76 -7.33
C CYS A 416 1.74 2.10 -5.88
N GLY A 417 1.27 1.12 -5.11
CA GLY A 417 1.04 1.29 -3.68
C GLY A 417 -0.10 2.24 -3.34
N GLU A 418 -1.10 2.35 -4.18
CA GLU A 418 -2.34 3.07 -3.88
C GLU A 418 -3.01 2.42 -2.67
N GLU A 419 -3.16 1.10 -2.68
CA GLU A 419 -3.78 0.26 -1.66
C GLU A 419 -3.11 0.34 -0.28
N HIS A 420 -1.86 0.77 -0.25
CA HIS A 420 -1.09 1.02 0.97
C HIS A 420 -1.12 2.48 1.44
N GLY A 421 -1.94 3.32 0.82
CA GLY A 421 -2.14 4.71 1.17
C GLY A 421 -1.51 5.69 0.20
N LEU A 422 -1.75 5.52 -1.09
CA LEU A 422 -1.40 6.45 -2.18
C LEU A 422 0.11 6.68 -2.34
N TRP A 423 0.92 5.64 -2.09
CA TRP A 423 2.38 5.80 -2.04
C TRP A 423 2.97 6.31 -3.36
N GLY A 424 2.55 5.73 -4.48
CA GLY A 424 3.10 6.07 -5.79
C GLY A 424 2.80 7.49 -6.21
N SER A 425 1.58 7.96 -6.01
CA SER A 425 1.19 9.34 -6.35
C SER A 425 1.78 10.36 -5.36
N GLU A 426 1.89 10.03 -4.06
CA GLU A 426 2.61 10.88 -3.11
C GLU A 426 4.08 11.02 -3.55
N TYR A 427 4.73 9.88 -3.85
CA TYR A 427 6.13 9.88 -4.28
C TYR A 427 6.33 10.64 -5.59
N PHE A 428 5.44 10.44 -6.59
CA PHE A 428 5.51 11.17 -7.86
C PHE A 428 5.35 12.68 -7.68
N THR A 429 4.39 13.13 -6.87
CA THR A 429 4.15 14.56 -6.65
C THR A 429 5.19 15.24 -5.77
N ASP A 430 5.89 14.48 -4.92
CA ASP A 430 7.01 14.95 -4.11
C ASP A 430 8.36 14.91 -4.85
N ASN A 431 8.54 13.94 -5.78
CA ASN A 431 9.76 13.71 -6.57
C ASN A 431 9.44 13.60 -8.06
N PRO A 432 8.82 14.62 -8.69
CA PRO A 432 8.27 14.50 -10.02
C PRO A 432 9.37 14.34 -11.09
N THR A 433 9.15 13.40 -12.03
CA THR A 433 10.06 13.16 -13.16
C THR A 433 9.94 14.22 -14.28
N VAL A 434 8.88 15.02 -14.23
CA VAL A 434 8.68 16.23 -15.04
C VAL A 434 8.44 17.42 -14.12
N PRO A 435 8.69 18.69 -14.52
CA PRO A 435 8.42 19.82 -13.65
C PRO A 435 6.96 19.86 -13.19
N LEU A 436 6.67 19.67 -11.92
CA LEU A 436 5.32 19.58 -11.37
C LEU A 436 4.45 20.79 -11.74
N LYS A 437 5.05 21.99 -11.76
CA LYS A 437 4.42 23.24 -12.19
C LYS A 437 3.94 23.24 -13.64
N ASN A 438 4.41 22.29 -14.46
CA ASN A 438 4.01 22.17 -15.86
C ASN A 438 2.83 21.20 -16.04
N ILE A 439 2.40 20.50 -14.98
CA ILE A 439 1.17 19.70 -15.00
C ILE A 439 0.00 20.67 -14.81
N VAL A 440 -0.85 20.82 -15.84
CA VAL A 440 -1.95 21.79 -15.84
C VAL A 440 -3.24 21.22 -15.25
N THR A 441 -3.41 19.91 -15.30
CA THR A 441 -4.49 19.15 -14.67
C THR A 441 -4.11 17.67 -14.58
N GLN A 442 -4.78 16.94 -13.69
CA GLN A 442 -4.71 15.48 -13.62
C GLN A 442 -6.12 14.88 -13.73
N ILE A 443 -6.26 13.86 -14.56
CA ILE A 443 -7.49 13.09 -14.74
C ILE A 443 -7.20 11.68 -14.23
N ASN A 444 -7.95 11.24 -13.21
CA ASN A 444 -7.79 9.94 -12.55
C ASN A 444 -8.90 8.98 -12.98
N LEU A 445 -8.52 7.74 -13.20
CA LEU A 445 -9.43 6.64 -13.45
C LEU A 445 -9.15 5.58 -12.40
N ASP A 446 -10.16 5.22 -11.64
CA ASP A 446 -10.06 4.20 -10.60
C ASP A 446 -11.45 3.61 -10.41
N MET A 447 -11.59 2.33 -10.72
CA MET A 447 -12.85 1.59 -10.79
C MET A 447 -13.85 2.23 -11.76
N ILE A 448 -13.81 1.83 -13.02
CA ILE A 448 -14.69 2.36 -14.08
C ILE A 448 -15.39 1.25 -14.89
N GLY A 449 -15.26 0.00 -14.47
CA GLY A 449 -15.67 -1.17 -15.22
C GLY A 449 -16.92 -1.90 -14.67
N ARG A 450 -17.49 -1.53 -13.53
CA ARG A 450 -18.63 -2.22 -12.95
C ARG A 450 -19.93 -1.42 -13.12
N SER A 451 -21.05 -2.15 -13.22
CA SER A 451 -22.38 -1.55 -13.38
C SER A 451 -23.37 -2.17 -12.44
N ARG A 452 -24.17 -1.34 -11.76
CA ARG A 452 -25.33 -1.80 -11.01
C ARG A 452 -26.41 -2.28 -11.98
N LYS A 453 -26.77 -3.56 -11.86
CA LYS A 453 -27.82 -4.17 -12.68
C LYS A 453 -29.21 -3.67 -12.26
N GLU A 454 -30.13 -3.61 -13.21
CA GLU A 454 -31.53 -3.33 -12.91
C GLU A 454 -32.09 -4.38 -11.95
N GLY A 455 -32.81 -3.92 -10.91
CA GLY A 455 -33.34 -4.80 -9.86
C GLY A 455 -32.30 -5.31 -8.84
N ASP A 456 -31.05 -4.87 -8.88
CA ASP A 456 -30.05 -5.23 -7.86
C ASP A 456 -30.41 -4.62 -6.51
N THR A 457 -30.71 -5.49 -5.53
CA THR A 457 -31.06 -5.13 -4.15
C THR A 457 -29.93 -5.33 -3.15
N ASN A 458 -28.73 -5.73 -3.62
CA ASN A 458 -27.60 -5.93 -2.73
C ASN A 458 -27.16 -4.58 -2.12
N PRO A 459 -27.19 -4.43 -0.78
CA PRO A 459 -26.84 -3.17 -0.14
C PRO A 459 -25.39 -2.74 -0.38
N ARG A 460 -24.49 -3.66 -0.72
CA ARG A 460 -23.10 -3.35 -1.07
C ARG A 460 -22.98 -2.65 -2.41
N ASN A 461 -23.93 -2.87 -3.31
CA ASN A 461 -24.00 -2.23 -4.62
C ASN A 461 -24.84 -0.95 -4.61
N ALA A 462 -25.30 -0.50 -3.43
CA ALA A 462 -26.18 0.67 -3.33
C ALA A 462 -25.57 1.95 -3.91
N ASN A 463 -24.24 2.06 -3.86
CA ASN A 463 -23.48 3.20 -4.36
C ASN A 463 -22.78 2.92 -5.70
N LEU A 464 -23.09 1.81 -6.37
CA LEU A 464 -22.57 1.50 -7.69
C LEU A 464 -23.42 2.20 -8.75
N SER A 465 -22.79 2.85 -9.73
CA SER A 465 -23.46 3.54 -10.82
C SER A 465 -24.05 2.55 -11.85
N GLY A 466 -25.04 2.99 -12.60
CA GLY A 466 -25.69 2.16 -13.64
C GLY A 466 -24.83 2.00 -14.91
N PRO A 467 -25.33 1.22 -15.91
CA PRO A 467 -24.57 0.90 -17.13
C PRO A 467 -24.21 2.10 -18.01
N ASN A 468 -24.89 3.24 -17.85
CA ASN A 468 -24.55 4.46 -18.56
C ASN A 468 -24.07 5.57 -17.61
N GLY A 469 -23.86 5.25 -16.31
CA GLY A 469 -23.51 6.23 -15.29
C GLY A 469 -22.06 6.12 -14.82
N ILE A 470 -21.50 7.26 -14.40
CA ILE A 470 -20.20 7.36 -13.75
C ILE A 470 -20.18 8.52 -12.77
N PHE A 471 -19.55 8.36 -11.61
CA PHE A 471 -19.32 9.48 -10.69
C PHE A 471 -18.15 10.32 -11.19
N VAL A 472 -18.30 11.64 -11.11
CA VAL A 472 -17.29 12.63 -11.47
C VAL A 472 -17.00 13.45 -10.22
N ILE A 473 -15.80 13.31 -9.69
CA ILE A 473 -15.40 13.81 -8.37
C ILE A 473 -14.26 14.81 -8.51
N GLY A 474 -14.30 15.89 -7.72
CA GLY A 474 -13.26 16.91 -7.65
C GLY A 474 -13.21 17.86 -8.85
N SER A 475 -14.07 17.65 -9.85
CA SER A 475 -14.00 18.31 -11.14
C SER A 475 -14.16 19.84 -11.06
N LYS A 476 -14.87 20.36 -10.05
CA LYS A 476 -15.09 21.80 -9.80
C LYS A 476 -14.42 22.31 -8.54
N MET A 477 -13.79 21.45 -7.74
CA MET A 477 -13.24 21.85 -6.44
C MET A 477 -12.09 22.84 -6.56
N LEU A 478 -11.18 22.66 -7.53
CA LEU A 478 -10.07 23.56 -7.78
C LEU A 478 -10.25 24.41 -9.03
N SER A 479 -11.07 23.99 -10.00
CA SER A 479 -11.28 24.71 -11.25
C SER A 479 -12.70 24.52 -11.78
N THR A 480 -13.52 25.55 -11.64
CA THR A 480 -14.86 25.57 -12.23
C THR A 480 -14.81 25.37 -13.74
N GLN A 481 -13.85 26.01 -14.40
CA GLN A 481 -13.64 25.89 -15.86
C GLN A 481 -13.38 24.43 -16.28
N LEU A 482 -12.56 23.69 -15.54
CA LEU A 482 -12.27 22.27 -15.84
C LEU A 482 -13.53 21.42 -15.73
N GLY A 483 -14.32 21.61 -14.68
CA GLY A 483 -15.57 20.88 -14.49
C GLY A 483 -16.61 21.18 -15.58
N GLU A 484 -16.74 22.44 -15.98
CA GLU A 484 -17.65 22.84 -17.08
C GLU A 484 -17.19 22.26 -18.43
N LEU A 485 -15.90 22.29 -18.71
CA LEU A 485 -15.33 21.70 -19.92
C LEU A 485 -15.58 20.19 -19.97
N THR A 486 -15.32 19.48 -18.88
CA THR A 486 -15.55 18.03 -18.75
C THR A 486 -17.02 17.70 -19.00
N ALA A 487 -17.94 18.41 -18.36
CA ALA A 487 -19.36 18.22 -18.55
C ALA A 487 -19.84 18.53 -19.96
N LYS A 488 -19.31 19.61 -20.58
CA LYS A 488 -19.62 19.99 -21.97
C LYS A 488 -19.15 18.90 -22.93
N THR A 489 -17.90 18.46 -22.81
CA THR A 489 -17.29 17.42 -23.66
C THR A 489 -18.12 16.15 -23.66
N ASN A 490 -18.55 15.71 -22.48
CA ASN A 490 -19.41 14.54 -22.34
C ASN A 490 -20.77 14.72 -23.05
N ARG A 491 -21.48 15.85 -22.80
CA ARG A 491 -22.78 16.11 -23.44
C ARG A 491 -22.72 16.15 -24.95
N GLU A 492 -21.65 16.65 -25.51
CA GLU A 492 -21.44 16.80 -26.95
C GLU A 492 -20.95 15.53 -27.64
N TYR A 493 -20.63 14.47 -26.89
CA TYR A 493 -20.08 13.21 -27.44
C TYR A 493 -20.98 12.00 -27.10
N LEU A 494 -20.68 11.29 -26.02
CA LEU A 494 -21.39 10.04 -25.67
C LEU A 494 -22.50 10.24 -24.65
N ASN A 495 -22.56 11.39 -24.01
CA ASN A 495 -23.57 11.77 -23.02
C ASN A 495 -23.78 10.70 -21.95
N VAL A 496 -22.66 10.23 -21.36
CA VAL A 496 -22.68 9.37 -20.18
C VAL A 496 -23.36 10.11 -19.03
N ASP A 497 -24.11 9.42 -18.20
CA ASP A 497 -24.81 10.01 -17.05
C ASP A 497 -23.77 10.36 -15.96
N PHE A 498 -23.26 11.59 -15.99
CA PHE A 498 -22.33 12.09 -14.98
C PHE A 498 -23.07 12.40 -13.69
N ASP A 499 -22.73 11.67 -12.63
CA ASP A 499 -23.27 11.87 -11.28
C ASP A 499 -22.24 12.60 -10.41
N TYR A 500 -22.59 13.77 -9.89
CA TYR A 500 -21.73 14.64 -9.08
C TYR A 500 -22.00 14.55 -7.58
N ARG A 501 -22.76 13.53 -7.11
CA ARG A 501 -23.13 13.45 -5.69
C ARG A 501 -21.94 13.39 -4.73
N TYR A 502 -20.79 12.91 -5.19
CA TYR A 502 -19.55 12.84 -4.42
C TYR A 502 -18.57 13.98 -4.74
N ASP A 503 -18.93 14.89 -5.64
CA ASP A 503 -18.18 16.14 -5.91
C ASP A 503 -18.53 17.21 -4.85
N ASP A 504 -18.51 16.80 -3.58
CA ASP A 504 -18.83 17.58 -2.38
C ASP A 504 -17.71 17.39 -1.35
N PRO A 505 -17.07 18.47 -0.87
CA PRO A 505 -16.04 18.38 0.17
C PRO A 505 -16.55 17.80 1.50
N ASN A 506 -17.87 17.77 1.72
CA ASN A 506 -18.51 17.19 2.90
C ASN A 506 -19.06 15.76 2.67
N ASP A 507 -18.74 15.12 1.54
CA ASP A 507 -19.12 13.73 1.29
C ASP A 507 -18.73 12.84 2.48
N PRO A 508 -19.68 12.14 3.14
CA PRO A 508 -19.38 11.29 4.29
C PRO A 508 -18.49 10.10 3.93
N ASN A 509 -18.47 9.66 2.65
CA ASN A 509 -17.62 8.59 2.17
C ASN A 509 -16.20 9.08 1.91
N ARG A 510 -16.00 10.39 1.76
CA ARG A 510 -14.71 11.04 1.53
C ARG A 510 -13.96 10.53 0.29
N PHE A 511 -14.66 10.18 -0.78
CA PHE A 511 -14.06 9.63 -1.99
C PHE A 511 -13.03 10.56 -2.64
N TYR A 512 -13.19 11.88 -2.52
CA TYR A 512 -12.19 12.85 -2.97
C TYR A 512 -10.78 12.63 -2.39
N TYR A 513 -10.67 11.95 -1.25
CA TYR A 513 -9.40 11.75 -0.54
C TYR A 513 -8.84 10.33 -0.68
N ARG A 514 -9.51 9.45 -1.46
CA ARG A 514 -9.29 8.01 -1.42
C ARG A 514 -8.60 7.43 -2.65
N SER A 515 -8.16 8.25 -3.63
CA SER A 515 -7.38 7.78 -4.76
C SER A 515 -6.29 8.77 -5.13
N ASP A 516 -5.46 8.43 -6.10
CA ASP A 516 -4.20 9.07 -6.46
C ASP A 516 -4.30 10.56 -6.83
N HIS A 517 -5.46 10.98 -7.38
CA HIS A 517 -5.74 12.39 -7.71
C HIS A 517 -5.55 13.33 -6.52
N TYR A 518 -5.77 12.83 -5.30
CA TYR A 518 -5.68 13.66 -4.10
C TYR A 518 -4.27 14.23 -3.89
N ASN A 519 -3.23 13.47 -4.20
CA ASN A 519 -1.85 13.95 -4.06
C ASN A 519 -1.53 15.08 -5.04
N TYR A 520 -2.13 15.08 -6.24
CA TYR A 520 -2.04 16.21 -7.17
C TYR A 520 -2.86 17.41 -6.68
N ALA A 521 -4.07 17.17 -6.20
CA ALA A 521 -4.93 18.22 -5.65
C ALA A 521 -4.29 18.94 -4.47
N LYS A 522 -3.61 18.23 -3.56
CA LYS A 522 -2.81 18.82 -2.46
C LYS A 522 -1.72 19.78 -2.95
N LYS A 523 -1.23 19.61 -4.17
CA LYS A 523 -0.25 20.50 -4.80
C LYS A 523 -0.89 21.64 -5.59
N GLY A 524 -2.23 21.80 -5.51
CA GLY A 524 -2.98 22.85 -6.20
C GLY A 524 -3.21 22.56 -7.69
N ILE A 525 -3.01 21.34 -8.15
CA ILE A 525 -3.27 20.93 -9.53
C ILE A 525 -4.75 20.56 -9.65
N PRO A 526 -5.55 21.20 -10.53
CA PRO A 526 -6.93 20.82 -10.77
C PRO A 526 -7.06 19.37 -11.23
N ILE A 527 -8.06 18.66 -10.71
CA ILE A 527 -8.26 17.23 -10.97
C ILE A 527 -9.68 16.92 -11.44
N VAL A 528 -9.83 15.81 -12.14
CA VAL A 528 -11.10 15.12 -12.37
C VAL A 528 -10.91 13.65 -12.07
N PHE A 529 -11.76 13.08 -11.24
CA PHE A 529 -11.72 11.67 -10.89
C PHE A 529 -12.99 10.97 -11.38
N PHE A 530 -12.83 9.95 -12.22
CA PHE A 530 -13.89 9.08 -12.73
C PHE A 530 -13.91 7.78 -11.91
N PHE A 531 -15.09 7.47 -11.36
CA PHE A 531 -15.28 6.38 -10.42
C PHE A 531 -16.69 5.77 -10.59
N ASP A 532 -16.85 4.48 -10.60
CA ASP A 532 -18.17 3.86 -10.73
C ASP A 532 -18.87 3.53 -9.42
N GLY A 533 -18.13 3.59 -8.32
CA GLY A 533 -18.65 3.31 -6.97
C GLY A 533 -18.13 2.00 -6.40
N VAL A 534 -18.35 1.82 -5.09
CA VAL A 534 -17.98 0.58 -4.40
C VAL A 534 -19.04 -0.49 -4.66
N HIS A 535 -18.60 -1.70 -4.98
CA HIS A 535 -19.46 -2.87 -5.25
C HIS A 535 -19.19 -4.03 -4.27
N GLU A 536 -19.97 -5.09 -4.37
CA GLU A 536 -19.93 -6.24 -3.46
C GLU A 536 -18.59 -6.98 -3.43
N ASP A 537 -17.84 -6.92 -4.53
CA ASP A 537 -16.55 -7.58 -4.70
C ASP A 537 -15.35 -6.68 -4.37
N TYR A 538 -15.54 -5.42 -4.01
CA TYR A 538 -14.47 -4.49 -3.66
C TYR A 538 -13.56 -5.07 -2.57
N HIS A 539 -12.25 -5.16 -2.83
CA HIS A 539 -11.24 -5.82 -2.00
C HIS A 539 -11.59 -7.27 -1.65
N ARG A 540 -12.12 -8.01 -2.65
CA ARG A 540 -12.46 -9.43 -2.53
C ARG A 540 -12.00 -10.20 -3.75
N GLN A 541 -11.92 -11.54 -3.59
CA GLN A 541 -11.54 -12.47 -4.68
C GLN A 541 -12.53 -12.43 -5.85
N GLY A 542 -13.74 -11.96 -5.64
CA GLY A 542 -14.77 -11.90 -6.67
C GLY A 542 -14.65 -10.70 -7.62
N ASP A 543 -13.64 -9.84 -7.51
CA ASP A 543 -13.41 -8.75 -8.48
C ASP A 543 -12.68 -9.27 -9.72
N GLU A 544 -13.47 -9.89 -10.60
CA GLU A 544 -13.04 -10.68 -11.74
C GLU A 544 -13.39 -10.07 -13.09
N VAL A 545 -12.63 -10.44 -14.12
CA VAL A 545 -12.76 -9.94 -15.50
C VAL A 545 -14.14 -10.23 -16.12
N ASP A 546 -14.77 -11.35 -15.77
CA ASP A 546 -16.07 -11.76 -16.29
C ASP A 546 -17.23 -10.89 -15.80
N LYS A 547 -17.01 -10.12 -14.73
CA LYS A 547 -17.99 -9.21 -14.14
C LYS A 547 -17.91 -7.77 -14.68
N ILE A 548 -16.92 -7.48 -15.50
CA ILE A 548 -16.70 -6.13 -16.06
C ILE A 548 -17.70 -5.83 -17.18
N ASP A 549 -18.32 -4.66 -17.11
CA ASP A 549 -19.14 -4.06 -18.16
C ASP A 549 -18.23 -3.30 -19.15
N PHE A 550 -17.71 -4.04 -20.11
CA PHE A 550 -16.78 -3.48 -21.11
C PHE A 550 -17.42 -2.43 -22.02
N ASP A 551 -18.74 -2.43 -22.18
CA ASP A 551 -19.45 -1.40 -22.97
C ASP A 551 -19.44 -0.06 -22.24
N LYS A 552 -19.75 -0.06 -20.92
CA LYS A 552 -19.63 1.12 -20.05
C LYS A 552 -18.19 1.60 -20.02
N MET A 553 -17.25 0.70 -19.70
CA MET A 553 -15.84 1.00 -19.61
C MET A 553 -15.29 1.65 -20.90
N THR A 554 -15.72 1.14 -22.07
CA THR A 554 -15.37 1.71 -23.37
C THR A 554 -15.89 3.16 -23.51
N LYS A 555 -17.14 3.41 -23.13
CA LYS A 555 -17.74 4.77 -23.19
C LYS A 555 -17.00 5.75 -22.28
N VAL A 556 -16.70 5.34 -21.04
CA VAL A 556 -15.96 6.17 -20.10
C VAL A 556 -14.55 6.45 -20.62
N THR A 557 -13.82 5.44 -21.07
CA THR A 557 -12.45 5.58 -21.62
C THR A 557 -12.42 6.54 -22.82
N ARG A 558 -13.36 6.42 -23.74
CA ARG A 558 -13.49 7.33 -24.89
C ARG A 558 -13.79 8.77 -24.44
N THR A 559 -14.67 8.95 -23.46
CA THR A 559 -15.01 10.28 -22.92
C THR A 559 -13.80 10.92 -22.22
N VAL A 560 -13.00 10.13 -21.50
CA VAL A 560 -11.75 10.58 -20.88
C VAL A 560 -10.72 11.00 -21.92
N LEU A 561 -10.52 10.20 -22.99
CA LEU A 561 -9.63 10.60 -24.09
C LEU A 561 -10.05 11.97 -24.67
N LEU A 562 -11.34 12.14 -24.92
CA LEU A 562 -11.84 13.39 -25.51
C LEU A 562 -11.66 14.57 -24.55
N THR A 563 -11.98 14.40 -23.26
CA THR A 563 -11.74 15.41 -22.22
C THR A 563 -10.26 15.80 -22.16
N THR A 564 -9.38 14.81 -22.24
CA THR A 564 -7.92 15.02 -22.26
C THR A 564 -7.50 15.90 -23.44
N VAL A 565 -8.01 15.62 -24.65
CA VAL A 565 -7.68 16.40 -25.86
C VAL A 565 -8.25 17.82 -25.76
N GLU A 566 -9.47 17.99 -25.25
CA GLU A 566 -10.08 19.30 -25.04
C GLU A 566 -9.25 20.17 -24.08
N VAL A 567 -8.86 19.62 -22.93
CA VAL A 567 -8.01 20.32 -21.96
C VAL A 567 -6.63 20.61 -22.55
N ALA A 568 -6.03 19.65 -23.25
CA ALA A 568 -4.70 19.83 -23.85
C ALA A 568 -4.68 20.87 -24.96
N ASN A 569 -5.82 21.14 -25.61
CA ASN A 569 -5.97 22.13 -26.68
C ASN A 569 -6.36 23.54 -26.20
N LEU A 570 -6.67 23.70 -24.91
CA LEU A 570 -6.99 25.03 -24.37
C LEU A 570 -5.86 26.04 -24.66
N PRO A 571 -6.21 27.31 -24.99
CA PRO A 571 -5.20 28.33 -25.23
C PRO A 571 -4.42 28.72 -23.96
N SER A 572 -5.02 28.56 -22.80
CA SER A 572 -4.44 28.80 -21.48
C SER A 572 -4.67 27.59 -20.55
N ARG A 573 -3.98 27.57 -19.42
CA ARG A 573 -4.23 26.57 -18.36
C ARG A 573 -5.64 26.75 -17.80
N PRO A 574 -6.30 25.68 -17.32
CA PRO A 574 -7.51 25.82 -16.52
C PRO A 574 -7.27 26.78 -15.34
N VAL A 575 -8.24 27.69 -15.13
CA VAL A 575 -8.14 28.67 -14.04
C VAL A 575 -8.35 27.96 -12.71
N VAL A 576 -7.44 28.17 -11.77
CA VAL A 576 -7.59 27.68 -10.38
C VAL A 576 -8.35 28.75 -9.61
N ASP A 577 -9.66 28.57 -9.42
CA ASP A 577 -10.58 29.49 -8.75
C ASP A 577 -11.15 28.92 -7.45
N GLY A 578 -10.90 27.63 -7.17
CA GLY A 578 -11.22 26.96 -5.93
C GLY A 578 -10.06 26.96 -4.92
N LYS A 579 -10.33 26.48 -3.70
CA LYS A 579 -9.31 26.30 -2.65
C LYS A 579 -9.01 24.80 -2.51
N SER A 580 -7.73 24.45 -2.48
CA SER A 580 -7.32 23.15 -1.94
C SER A 580 -7.59 23.15 -0.42
N ASN A 581 -8.41 22.22 0.04
CA ASN A 581 -8.66 22.02 1.48
C ASN A 581 -7.48 21.31 2.16
#